data_071b9c1c746fcdff099c3057a5c11a3c
#
_entry.id   071b9c1c746fcdff099c3057a5c11a3c
#
_cell.length_a   1.000
_cell.length_b   1.000
_cell.length_c   1.000
_cell.angle_alpha   90.00
_cell.angle_beta   90.00
_cell.angle_gamma   90.00
#
_symmetry.space_group_name_H-M   'P 1'
#
loop_
_entity.id
_entity.type
_entity.pdbx_description
1 polymer ?
#
loop_
_entity_poly.entity_id
_entity_poly.type
_entity_poly.pdbx_seq_one_letter_code
_entity_poly.pdbx_strand_id
1 'polypeptide(L)'
;MNRIHKTGLFLACMTLLASPCMAEMLDLSALGDIEEAQAYEEEAPQKEWTYPISYELLTTSDYIVLANRENLLDEDYVPQDLTKDLACRKISSTPIQMRQTAADALCALFDAAQADGIYLYAHSGYRSYRTQKTMYYNRLEKNNGKDDGVVAYPGSSDHQTGLGIDVINKAGIGKKFTTAFGETKQGKWLAEHCWDYGFIIRYQKDKQDITGITYEPWHLRYVGVQVAQYMRDNNLCLEEFTREWKEAVAEYEAAER
;
A
#
# COMPACT_ATOMS: atom_id res chain seq x y z
N MET A 1 -31.39 32.03 -24.99
CA MET A 1 -31.37 32.60 -26.37
C MET A 1 -30.09 32.14 -27.03
N ASN A 2 -30.24 31.61 -28.27
CA ASN A 2 -29.25 31.22 -29.28
C ASN A 2 -28.53 29.89 -29.03
N ARG A 3 -28.93 28.92 -29.69
CA ARG A 3 -29.18 28.42 -31.08
C ARG A 3 -28.05 27.46 -31.51
N ILE A 4 -28.46 26.25 -31.65
CA ILE A 4 -27.85 25.05 -32.25
C ILE A 4 -27.58 25.30 -33.75
N HIS A 5 -26.44 24.83 -34.26
CA HIS A 5 -26.30 24.54 -35.68
C HIS A 5 -25.83 23.11 -35.92
N LYS A 6 -26.76 22.30 -36.42
CA LYS A 6 -26.49 21.02 -37.12
C LYS A 6 -26.16 21.34 -38.55
N THR A 7 -25.09 20.80 -39.12
CA THR A 7 -24.85 20.71 -40.56
C THR A 7 -24.89 19.25 -40.98
N GLY A 8 -25.92 18.94 -41.77
CA GLY A 8 -26.08 17.62 -42.37
C GLY A 8 -25.24 17.50 -43.64
N LEU A 9 -24.75 16.30 -43.88
CA LEU A 9 -24.03 15.91 -45.11
C LEU A 9 -25.06 15.33 -46.11
N PHE A 10 -25.22 16.00 -47.24
CA PHE A 10 -26.05 15.56 -48.35
C PHE A 10 -25.28 14.56 -49.24
N LEU A 11 -25.84 13.38 -49.42
CA LEU A 11 -25.38 12.36 -50.36
C LEU A 11 -26.05 12.64 -51.71
N ALA A 12 -25.29 13.09 -52.69
CA ALA A 12 -25.79 13.28 -54.08
C ALA A 12 -25.56 12.00 -54.86
N CYS A 13 -26.66 11.36 -55.23
CA CYS A 13 -26.71 10.25 -56.20
C CYS A 13 -26.76 10.80 -57.63
N MET A 14 -25.70 10.61 -58.38
CA MET A 14 -25.74 10.93 -59.88
C MET A 14 -25.89 9.64 -60.66
N THR A 15 -27.07 9.46 -61.27
CA THR A 15 -27.33 8.45 -62.27
C THR A 15 -26.78 8.97 -63.60
N LEU A 16 -25.84 8.28 -64.23
CA LEU A 16 -25.40 8.50 -65.60
C LEU A 16 -26.01 7.46 -66.54
N LEU A 17 -26.74 7.95 -67.51
CA LEU A 17 -27.31 7.21 -68.59
C LEU A 17 -26.24 6.68 -69.57
N ALA A 18 -26.38 5.42 -69.94
CA ALA A 18 -25.51 4.73 -70.88
C ALA A 18 -25.82 5.19 -72.36
N SER A 19 -24.77 5.46 -73.13
CA SER A 19 -24.78 5.44 -74.59
C SER A 19 -23.70 4.47 -75.07
N PRO A 20 -24.02 3.64 -76.07
CA PRO A 20 -23.10 2.62 -76.51
C PRO A 20 -22.30 3.14 -77.73
N CYS A 21 -21.01 3.23 -77.66
CA CYS A 21 -20.14 3.10 -78.80
C CYS A 21 -18.67 2.95 -78.46
N MET A 22 -18.04 2.01 -79.18
CA MET A 22 -16.61 1.76 -79.33
C MET A 22 -15.92 1.00 -78.15
N ALA A 23 -15.80 -0.29 -78.40
CA ALA A 23 -14.83 -1.15 -77.70
C ALA A 23 -13.40 -0.83 -78.18
N GLU A 24 -12.64 -0.13 -77.39
CA GLU A 24 -11.19 -0.17 -77.42
C GLU A 24 -10.71 -1.05 -76.27
N MET A 25 -10.06 -2.17 -76.62
CA MET A 25 -9.39 -3.05 -75.67
C MET A 25 -8.24 -2.28 -75.01
N LEU A 26 -8.49 -1.85 -73.83
CA LEU A 26 -7.39 -1.39 -72.95
C LEU A 26 -6.67 -2.62 -72.46
N ASP A 27 -5.37 -2.70 -72.80
CA ASP A 27 -4.40 -3.68 -72.28
C ASP A 27 -4.16 -3.42 -70.77
N LEU A 28 -4.71 -4.30 -69.96
CA LEU A 28 -4.59 -4.24 -68.53
C LEU A 28 -3.28 -4.89 -67.98
N SER A 29 -2.30 -5.19 -68.87
CA SER A 29 -1.01 -5.77 -68.46
C SER A 29 -0.01 -4.77 -67.86
N ALA A 30 -0.36 -3.47 -67.82
CA ALA A 30 0.52 -2.41 -67.29
C ALA A 30 0.09 -1.86 -65.90
N LEU A 31 -0.87 -2.49 -65.23
CA LEU A 31 -1.12 -2.20 -63.84
C LEU A 31 -0.19 -3.10 -63.00
N GLY A 32 1.05 -2.59 -62.83
CA GLY A 32 2.00 -3.13 -61.91
C GLY A 32 1.42 -3.10 -60.48
N ASP A 33 1.79 -4.10 -59.76
CA ASP A 33 1.78 -4.30 -58.32
C ASP A 33 0.89 -3.33 -57.52
N ILE A 34 -0.32 -3.78 -57.23
CA ILE A 34 -1.10 -3.24 -56.12
C ILE A 34 -0.34 -3.68 -54.88
N GLU A 35 0.48 -2.78 -54.34
CA GLU A 35 1.00 -2.92 -52.98
C GLU A 35 -0.20 -3.21 -52.06
N GLU A 36 -0.21 -4.40 -51.48
CA GLU A 36 -1.12 -4.70 -50.37
C GLU A 36 -0.93 -3.58 -49.34
N ALA A 37 -1.91 -2.71 -49.23
CA ALA A 37 -1.98 -1.76 -48.15
C ALA A 37 -2.03 -2.58 -46.87
N GLN A 38 -0.89 -2.74 -46.22
CA GLN A 38 -0.83 -3.25 -44.85
C GLN A 38 -1.74 -2.34 -44.03
N ALA A 39 -2.86 -2.89 -43.60
CA ALA A 39 -3.70 -2.25 -42.60
C ALA A 39 -2.79 -2.08 -41.35
N TYR A 40 -2.34 -0.87 -41.10
CA TYR A 40 -1.79 -0.51 -39.80
C TYR A 40 -2.95 -0.67 -38.83
N GLU A 41 -2.97 -1.75 -38.07
CA GLU A 41 -3.77 -1.79 -36.86
C GLU A 41 -3.22 -0.65 -35.98
N GLU A 42 -3.99 0.41 -35.87
CA GLU A 42 -3.74 1.48 -34.91
C GLU A 42 -3.87 0.83 -33.55
N GLU A 43 -2.72 0.49 -32.91
CA GLU A 43 -2.71 -0.02 -31.53
C GLU A 43 -3.50 0.99 -30.68
N ALA A 44 -4.54 0.50 -30.04
CA ALA A 44 -5.31 1.33 -29.11
C ALA A 44 -4.34 1.95 -28.09
N PRO A 45 -4.48 3.25 -27.78
CA PRO A 45 -3.57 3.92 -26.87
C PRO A 45 -3.53 3.14 -25.56
N GLN A 46 -2.35 2.60 -25.22
CA GLN A 46 -2.13 1.93 -23.95
C GLN A 46 -2.43 2.93 -22.82
N LYS A 47 -3.23 2.53 -21.85
CA LYS A 47 -3.54 3.37 -20.69
C LYS A 47 -2.27 3.60 -19.90
N GLU A 48 -1.89 4.85 -19.70
CA GLU A 48 -0.75 5.22 -18.88
C GLU A 48 -1.08 5.00 -17.39
N TRP A 49 -0.12 4.43 -16.62
CA TRP A 49 -0.24 4.33 -15.18
C TRP A 49 -0.11 5.72 -14.54
N THR A 50 -1.15 6.18 -13.88
CA THR A 50 -1.23 7.56 -13.34
C THR A 50 -1.24 7.62 -11.81
N TYR A 51 -1.29 6.47 -11.10
CA TYR A 51 -1.25 6.47 -9.63
C TYR A 51 0.14 6.93 -9.14
N PRO A 52 0.22 7.73 -8.05
CA PRO A 52 1.48 8.36 -7.61
C PRO A 52 2.58 7.39 -7.18
N ILE A 53 2.23 6.15 -6.88
CA ILE A 53 3.18 5.07 -6.53
C ILE A 53 3.26 4.12 -7.72
N SER A 54 4.47 3.65 -8.08
CA SER A 54 4.66 2.81 -9.25
C SER A 54 3.88 1.50 -9.16
N TYR A 55 3.35 1.05 -10.31
CA TYR A 55 2.64 -0.23 -10.43
C TYR A 55 3.48 -1.41 -9.93
N GLU A 56 4.77 -1.46 -10.30
CA GLU A 56 5.69 -2.50 -9.87
C GLU A 56 5.80 -2.57 -8.35
N LEU A 57 6.00 -1.44 -7.66
CA LEU A 57 6.09 -1.41 -6.20
C LEU A 57 4.81 -1.95 -5.56
N LEU A 58 3.64 -1.52 -6.05
CA LEU A 58 2.37 -1.92 -5.46
C LEU A 58 2.05 -3.41 -5.66
N THR A 59 2.46 -3.98 -6.80
CA THR A 59 2.14 -5.37 -7.16
C THR A 59 3.19 -6.39 -6.74
N THR A 60 4.43 -5.95 -6.49
CA THR A 60 5.53 -6.87 -6.12
C THR A 60 6.01 -6.72 -4.69
N SER A 61 5.72 -5.58 -4.02
CA SER A 61 6.20 -5.36 -2.65
C SER A 61 5.41 -6.19 -1.63
N ASP A 62 6.14 -6.92 -0.82
CA ASP A 62 5.60 -7.67 0.31
C ASP A 62 5.61 -6.87 1.64
N TYR A 63 5.97 -5.57 1.58
CA TYR A 63 5.93 -4.67 2.74
C TYR A 63 4.57 -3.98 2.94
N ILE A 64 3.70 -3.98 1.93
CA ILE A 64 2.38 -3.36 1.99
C ILE A 64 1.25 -4.35 2.28
N VAL A 65 1.59 -5.57 2.76
CA VAL A 65 0.61 -6.56 3.17
C VAL A 65 -0.28 -6.04 4.29
N LEU A 66 -1.60 -6.11 4.10
CA LEU A 66 -2.57 -5.73 5.11
C LEU A 66 -2.92 -6.94 5.97
N ALA A 67 -2.65 -6.84 7.28
CA ALA A 67 -3.11 -7.79 8.28
C ALA A 67 -4.15 -7.10 9.18
N ASN A 68 -5.41 -7.54 9.10
CA ASN A 68 -6.52 -7.06 9.92
C ASN A 68 -7.62 -8.13 10.01
N ARG A 69 -8.77 -7.82 10.58
CA ARG A 69 -9.89 -8.77 10.76
C ARG A 69 -10.43 -9.36 9.46
N GLU A 70 -10.33 -8.64 8.36
CA GLU A 70 -10.82 -9.05 7.05
C GLU A 70 -9.73 -9.75 6.22
N ASN A 71 -8.46 -9.49 6.55
CA ASN A 71 -7.28 -10.03 5.88
C ASN A 71 -6.40 -10.74 6.90
N LEU A 72 -6.74 -11.99 7.22
CA LEU A 72 -6.01 -12.80 8.20
C LEU A 72 -4.79 -13.46 7.55
N LEU A 73 -3.66 -13.40 8.24
CA LEU A 73 -2.49 -14.20 7.92
C LEU A 73 -2.70 -15.64 8.39
N ASP A 74 -2.19 -16.59 7.64
CA ASP A 74 -2.23 -18.00 7.98
C ASP A 74 -1.49 -18.31 9.31
N GLU A 75 -1.88 -19.40 9.96
CA GLU A 75 -1.32 -19.81 11.25
C GLU A 75 0.18 -20.12 11.17
N ASP A 76 0.64 -20.62 10.04
CA ASP A 76 2.03 -20.97 9.74
C ASP A 76 2.81 -19.87 9.01
N TYR A 77 2.18 -18.72 8.74
CA TYR A 77 2.87 -17.59 8.12
C TYR A 77 4.00 -17.08 9.02
N VAL A 78 5.23 -17.20 8.51
CA VAL A 78 6.46 -16.68 9.13
C VAL A 78 7.30 -16.03 8.04
N PRO A 79 7.66 -14.74 8.17
CA PRO A 79 8.58 -14.11 7.22
C PRO A 79 9.93 -14.83 7.19
N GLN A 80 10.50 -15.02 5.98
CA GLN A 80 11.75 -15.77 5.83
C GLN A 80 13.00 -14.93 6.12
N ASP A 81 12.89 -13.61 6.05
CA ASP A 81 13.97 -12.64 6.23
C ASP A 81 13.98 -11.99 7.63
N LEU A 82 13.47 -12.68 8.64
CA LEU A 82 13.54 -12.20 10.02
C LEU A 82 15.00 -12.13 10.49
N THR A 83 15.38 -11.00 11.10
CA THR A 83 16.66 -10.86 11.80
C THR A 83 16.75 -11.83 12.96
N LYS A 84 17.97 -12.17 13.38
CA LYS A 84 18.17 -12.92 14.62
C LYS A 84 17.88 -12.04 15.84
N ASP A 85 18.24 -10.76 15.76
CA ASP A 85 18.03 -9.74 16.78
C ASP A 85 18.21 -8.35 16.16
N LEU A 86 17.56 -7.33 16.72
CA LEU A 86 17.76 -5.94 16.32
C LEU A 86 19.13 -5.42 16.74
N ALA A 87 19.81 -4.71 15.84
CA ALA A 87 21.08 -4.06 16.10
C ALA A 87 20.94 -2.75 16.90
N CYS A 88 19.80 -2.07 16.77
CA CYS A 88 19.55 -0.79 17.44
C CYS A 88 19.08 -0.95 18.89
N ARG A 89 18.91 0.19 19.59
CA ARG A 89 18.57 0.23 21.01
C ARG A 89 17.26 -0.45 21.31
N LYS A 90 17.28 -1.37 22.28
CA LYS A 90 16.11 -2.12 22.77
C LYS A 90 16.12 -2.22 24.28
N ILE A 91 14.96 -2.55 24.86
CA ILE A 91 14.82 -2.67 26.33
C ILE A 91 15.09 -4.06 26.86
N SER A 92 15.04 -5.07 26.00
CA SER A 92 15.11 -6.48 26.41
C SER A 92 16.47 -7.08 26.10
N SER A 93 16.94 -7.97 26.97
CA SER A 93 18.02 -8.90 26.66
C SER A 93 17.56 -10.04 25.74
N THR A 94 16.24 -10.28 25.67
CA THR A 94 15.66 -11.23 24.72
C THR A 94 15.73 -10.65 23.30
N PRO A 95 16.08 -11.45 22.30
CA PRO A 95 16.08 -11.01 20.91
C PRO A 95 14.74 -10.42 20.48
N ILE A 96 14.79 -9.29 19.79
CA ILE A 96 13.64 -8.68 19.10
C ILE A 96 13.89 -8.84 17.61
N GLN A 97 12.96 -9.47 16.92
CA GLN A 97 13.07 -9.77 15.50
C GLN A 97 12.16 -8.88 14.68
N MET A 98 12.63 -8.47 13.53
CA MET A 98 11.86 -7.84 12.44
C MET A 98 12.35 -8.38 11.10
N ARG A 99 11.64 -8.14 10.02
CA ARG A 99 12.17 -8.32 8.68
C ARG A 99 13.39 -7.42 8.47
N GLN A 100 14.40 -7.91 7.76
CA GLN A 100 15.72 -7.25 7.68
C GLN A 100 15.61 -5.79 7.23
N THR A 101 14.89 -5.53 6.14
CA THR A 101 14.74 -4.15 5.62
C THR A 101 14.06 -3.22 6.63
N ALA A 102 13.03 -3.70 7.33
CA ALA A 102 12.35 -2.91 8.37
C ALA A 102 13.26 -2.68 9.60
N ALA A 103 14.10 -3.66 9.95
CA ALA A 103 15.08 -3.54 11.04
C ALA A 103 16.14 -2.48 10.72
N ASP A 104 16.67 -2.48 9.50
CA ASP A 104 17.67 -1.50 9.06
C ASP A 104 17.08 -0.07 9.05
N ALA A 105 15.86 0.07 8.54
CA ALA A 105 15.12 1.34 8.56
C ALA A 105 14.83 1.83 10.00
N LEU A 106 14.50 0.92 10.93
CA LEU A 106 14.29 1.27 12.34
C LEU A 106 15.58 1.76 13.00
N CYS A 107 16.71 1.13 12.70
CA CYS A 107 17.99 1.56 13.23
C CYS A 107 18.35 2.96 12.71
N ALA A 108 18.13 3.24 11.44
CA ALA A 108 18.33 4.58 10.86
C ALA A 108 17.40 5.63 11.50
N LEU A 109 16.12 5.30 11.73
CA LEU A 109 15.18 6.15 12.46
C LEU A 109 15.68 6.47 13.88
N PHE A 110 16.20 5.46 14.59
CA PHE A 110 16.70 5.65 15.97
C PHE A 110 17.99 6.46 16.03
N ASP A 111 18.86 6.33 15.03
CA ASP A 111 20.08 7.14 14.92
C ASP A 111 19.74 8.60 14.66
N ALA A 112 18.79 8.89 13.79
CA ALA A 112 18.28 10.23 13.55
C ALA A 112 17.63 10.83 14.80
N ALA A 113 16.76 10.07 15.48
CA ALA A 113 16.17 10.50 16.75
C ALA A 113 17.26 10.85 17.80
N GLN A 114 18.29 10.01 17.89
CA GLN A 114 19.40 10.26 18.82
C GLN A 114 20.19 11.51 18.46
N ALA A 115 20.38 11.82 17.18
CA ALA A 115 21.03 13.07 16.74
C ALA A 115 20.25 14.30 17.20
N ASP A 116 18.91 14.20 17.27
CA ASP A 116 18.02 15.25 17.82
C ASP A 116 17.85 15.20 19.33
N GLY A 117 18.63 14.35 20.02
CA GLY A 117 18.54 14.18 21.49
C GLY A 117 17.33 13.39 21.97
N ILE A 118 16.63 12.70 21.05
CA ILE A 118 15.47 11.87 21.32
C ILE A 118 15.91 10.40 21.44
N TYR A 119 15.68 9.79 22.60
CA TYR A 119 16.09 8.41 22.86
C TYR A 119 14.89 7.47 22.81
N LEU A 120 14.88 6.59 21.80
CA LEU A 120 13.87 5.58 21.55
C LEU A 120 14.40 4.19 21.87
N TYR A 121 13.51 3.27 22.21
CA TYR A 121 13.84 1.87 22.54
C TYR A 121 12.83 0.94 21.88
N ALA A 122 13.30 -0.05 21.12
CA ALA A 122 12.47 -1.13 20.63
C ALA A 122 11.99 -1.99 21.81
N HIS A 123 10.71 -2.37 21.78
CA HIS A 123 10.07 -3.15 22.84
C HIS A 123 9.57 -4.51 22.37
N SER A 124 8.77 -4.57 21.29
CA SER A 124 8.14 -5.80 20.79
C SER A 124 8.15 -5.78 19.27
N GLY A 125 8.76 -6.76 18.63
CA GLY A 125 8.81 -6.95 17.19
C GLY A 125 7.96 -8.13 16.75
N TYR A 126 8.51 -9.01 15.90
CA TYR A 126 7.81 -10.18 15.39
C TYR A 126 7.17 -11.01 16.52
N ARG A 127 5.94 -11.43 16.25
CA ARG A 127 5.14 -12.27 17.15
C ARG A 127 4.42 -13.33 16.35
N SER A 128 4.70 -14.60 16.65
CA SER A 128 4.03 -15.70 15.93
C SER A 128 2.51 -15.74 16.17
N TYR A 129 1.78 -16.31 15.23
CA TYR A 129 0.33 -16.57 15.36
C TYR A 129 -0.02 -17.22 16.71
N ARG A 130 0.73 -18.26 17.11
CA ARG A 130 0.50 -18.98 18.37
C ARG A 130 0.61 -18.06 19.58
N THR A 131 1.61 -17.19 19.61
CA THR A 131 1.78 -16.23 20.70
C THR A 131 0.64 -15.21 20.71
N GLN A 132 0.26 -14.69 19.53
CA GLN A 132 -0.87 -13.77 19.38
C GLN A 132 -2.18 -14.39 19.85
N LYS A 133 -2.43 -15.64 19.48
CA LYS A 133 -3.62 -16.41 19.90
C LYS A 133 -3.71 -16.52 21.41
N THR A 134 -2.61 -16.86 22.07
CA THR A 134 -2.55 -16.93 23.54
C THR A 134 -2.84 -15.57 24.18
N MET A 135 -2.24 -14.50 23.66
CA MET A 135 -2.44 -13.14 24.20
C MET A 135 -3.90 -12.69 24.04
N TYR A 136 -4.50 -12.94 22.89
CA TYR A 136 -5.88 -12.57 22.58
C TYR A 136 -6.88 -13.27 23.52
N TYR A 137 -6.80 -14.59 23.64
CA TYR A 137 -7.71 -15.33 24.52
C TYR A 137 -7.52 -15.01 26.00
N ASN A 138 -6.28 -14.80 26.45
CA ASN A 138 -6.01 -14.31 27.80
C ASN A 138 -6.62 -12.90 28.04
N ARG A 139 -6.64 -12.04 27.00
CA ARG A 139 -7.31 -10.73 27.08
C ARG A 139 -8.81 -10.86 27.17
N LEU A 140 -9.42 -11.71 26.34
CA LEU A 140 -10.85 -12.00 26.38
C LEU A 140 -11.28 -12.51 27.77
N GLU A 141 -10.54 -13.47 28.32
CA GLU A 141 -10.85 -14.01 29.66
C GLU A 141 -10.83 -12.90 30.72
N LYS A 142 -9.78 -12.07 30.72
CA LYS A 142 -9.65 -10.93 31.66
C LYS A 142 -10.72 -9.86 31.45
N ASN A 143 -11.32 -9.78 30.28
CA ASN A 143 -12.33 -8.79 29.91
C ASN A 143 -13.75 -9.39 29.80
N ASN A 144 -14.01 -10.48 30.56
CA ASN A 144 -15.31 -11.16 30.62
C ASN A 144 -15.86 -11.58 29.23
N GLY A 145 -14.97 -12.03 28.36
CA GLY A 145 -15.29 -12.51 27.00
C GLY A 145 -15.53 -11.38 25.98
N LYS A 146 -15.30 -10.12 26.33
CA LYS A 146 -15.46 -8.99 25.39
C LYS A 146 -14.15 -8.65 24.70
N ASP A 147 -14.20 -8.56 23.39
CA ASP A 147 -13.15 -7.95 22.58
C ASP A 147 -13.22 -6.43 22.73
N ASP A 148 -12.14 -5.82 23.17
CA ASP A 148 -12.05 -4.38 23.43
C ASP A 148 -11.10 -3.66 22.47
N GLY A 149 -10.63 -4.34 21.39
CA GLY A 149 -9.75 -3.77 20.39
C GLY A 149 -8.33 -3.46 20.87
N VAL A 150 -7.94 -3.95 22.07
CA VAL A 150 -6.59 -3.71 22.63
C VAL A 150 -5.59 -4.76 22.16
N VAL A 151 -6.03 -6.00 21.95
CA VAL A 151 -5.19 -7.08 21.44
C VAL A 151 -5.77 -7.58 20.15
N ALA A 152 -5.01 -7.49 19.07
CA ALA A 152 -5.43 -7.93 17.74
C ALA A 152 -5.79 -9.43 17.74
N TYR A 153 -6.81 -9.78 16.94
CA TYR A 153 -7.23 -11.17 16.72
C TYR A 153 -6.07 -12.00 16.10
N PRO A 154 -5.95 -13.31 16.38
CA PRO A 154 -4.95 -14.16 15.76
C PRO A 154 -5.00 -14.09 14.23
N GLY A 155 -3.87 -13.85 13.60
CA GLY A 155 -3.76 -13.63 12.15
C GLY A 155 -3.96 -12.18 11.70
N SER A 156 -4.54 -11.30 12.55
CA SER A 156 -4.79 -9.90 12.19
C SER A 156 -3.73 -8.90 12.74
N SER A 157 -2.66 -9.40 13.33
CA SER A 157 -1.64 -8.56 13.97
C SER A 157 -0.48 -8.24 13.04
N ASP A 158 -0.12 -6.96 12.92
CA ASP A 158 1.08 -6.53 12.19
C ASP A 158 2.38 -7.12 12.73
N HIS A 159 2.43 -7.49 14.01
CA HIS A 159 3.58 -8.17 14.58
C HIS A 159 3.88 -9.51 13.88
N GLN A 160 2.86 -10.22 13.38
CA GLN A 160 3.07 -11.47 12.64
C GLN A 160 3.71 -11.23 11.27
N THR A 161 3.55 -10.06 10.67
CA THR A 161 4.21 -9.71 9.41
C THR A 161 5.72 -9.50 9.55
N GLY A 162 6.23 -9.34 10.76
CA GLY A 162 7.62 -8.92 11.00
C GLY A 162 7.91 -7.47 10.63
N LEU A 163 6.87 -6.69 10.24
CA LEU A 163 6.97 -5.28 9.83
C LEU A 163 6.47 -4.33 10.93
N GLY A 164 5.80 -4.85 11.96
CA GLY A 164 5.32 -4.10 13.11
C GLY A 164 6.32 -4.08 14.26
N ILE A 165 6.42 -2.94 14.94
CA ILE A 165 7.31 -2.74 16.10
C ILE A 165 6.70 -1.78 17.11
N ASP A 166 6.74 -2.16 18.39
CA ASP A 166 6.42 -1.25 19.48
C ASP A 166 7.68 -0.51 19.93
N VAL A 167 7.55 0.80 20.09
CA VAL A 167 8.63 1.70 20.48
C VAL A 167 8.25 2.46 21.74
N ILE A 168 9.18 2.59 22.67
CA ILE A 168 8.97 3.35 23.91
C ILE A 168 10.12 4.30 24.21
N ASN A 169 9.91 5.17 25.18
CA ASN A 169 10.96 5.96 25.81
C ASN A 169 11.46 5.31 27.11
N LYS A 170 12.54 5.83 27.68
CA LYS A 170 13.11 5.33 28.95
C LYS A 170 12.09 5.31 30.11
N ALA A 171 11.18 6.28 30.15
CA ALA A 171 10.17 6.39 31.20
C ALA A 171 9.06 5.32 31.08
N GLY A 172 8.88 4.71 29.90
CA GLY A 172 7.92 3.64 29.63
C GLY A 172 8.44 2.24 29.96
N ILE A 173 9.75 2.09 30.21
CA ILE A 173 10.36 0.77 30.52
C ILE A 173 9.70 0.16 31.75
N GLY A 174 9.21 -1.08 31.61
CA GLY A 174 8.53 -1.80 32.69
C GLY A 174 7.10 -1.34 32.98
N LYS A 175 6.55 -0.43 32.18
CA LYS A 175 5.17 0.07 32.31
C LYS A 175 4.28 -0.45 31.19
N LYS A 176 2.96 -0.36 31.40
CA LYS A 176 1.99 -0.61 30.33
C LYS A 176 2.06 0.51 29.28
N PHE A 177 1.85 0.15 28.03
CA PHE A 177 1.61 1.12 26.95
C PHE A 177 0.38 1.97 27.26
N THR A 178 0.49 3.27 27.00
CA THR A 178 -0.63 4.21 27.14
C THR A 178 -0.55 5.27 26.06
N THR A 179 -1.69 5.81 25.68
CA THR A 179 -1.80 6.90 24.69
C THR A 179 -1.02 8.16 25.08
N ALA A 180 -0.70 8.33 26.40
CA ALA A 180 0.15 9.40 26.88
C ALA A 180 1.56 9.40 26.26
N PHE A 181 2.04 8.27 25.72
CA PHE A 181 3.29 8.25 24.95
C PHE A 181 3.27 9.24 23.79
N GLY A 182 2.15 9.39 23.09
CA GLY A 182 1.99 10.33 21.98
C GLY A 182 2.21 11.80 22.38
N GLU A 183 2.01 12.14 23.66
CA GLU A 183 2.23 13.49 24.17
C GLU A 183 3.66 13.74 24.66
N THR A 184 4.49 12.70 24.70
CA THR A 184 5.91 12.82 25.06
C THR A 184 6.72 13.43 23.91
N LYS A 185 7.93 13.95 24.20
CA LYS A 185 8.86 14.38 23.17
C LYS A 185 9.15 13.28 22.14
N GLN A 186 9.27 12.04 22.60
CA GLN A 186 9.53 10.89 21.74
C GLN A 186 8.36 10.55 20.84
N GLY A 187 7.13 10.53 21.37
CA GLY A 187 5.94 10.25 20.58
C GLY A 187 5.66 11.32 19.53
N LYS A 188 5.86 12.60 19.87
CA LYS A 188 5.73 13.73 18.93
C LYS A 188 6.77 13.65 17.82
N TRP A 189 8.02 13.42 18.18
CA TRP A 189 9.11 13.28 17.22
C TRP A 189 8.83 12.08 16.26
N LEU A 190 8.39 10.94 16.79
CA LEU A 190 8.00 9.79 15.95
C LEU A 190 6.88 10.14 14.97
N ALA A 191 5.83 10.81 15.43
CA ALA A 191 4.71 11.21 14.58
C ALA A 191 5.12 12.18 13.45
N GLU A 192 6.16 12.98 13.68
CA GLU A 192 6.69 13.95 12.71
C GLU A 192 7.66 13.31 11.71
N HIS A 193 8.42 12.27 12.11
CA HIS A 193 9.58 11.78 11.35
C HIS A 193 9.51 10.33 10.88
N CYS A 194 8.66 9.47 11.44
CA CYS A 194 8.67 8.04 11.11
C CYS A 194 8.44 7.78 9.61
N TRP A 195 7.69 8.61 8.94
CA TRP A 195 7.36 8.54 7.52
C TRP A 195 8.59 8.61 6.60
N ASP A 196 9.60 9.40 6.98
CA ASP A 196 10.83 9.59 6.23
C ASP A 196 11.72 8.34 6.26
N TYR A 197 11.44 7.42 7.18
CA TYR A 197 12.11 6.12 7.33
C TYR A 197 11.21 4.94 6.91
N GLY A 198 10.09 5.22 6.23
CA GLY A 198 9.19 4.20 5.72
C GLY A 198 8.26 3.58 6.76
N PHE A 199 8.12 4.21 7.93
CA PHE A 199 7.18 3.79 8.96
C PHE A 199 5.94 4.67 9.01
N ILE A 200 4.83 4.08 9.39
CA ILE A 200 3.58 4.76 9.75
C ILE A 200 3.27 4.52 11.23
N ILE A 201 2.57 5.45 11.88
CA ILE A 201 1.81 5.14 13.09
C ILE A 201 0.62 4.31 12.64
N ARG A 202 0.63 3.01 12.91
CA ARG A 202 -0.32 2.05 12.33
C ARG A 202 -1.76 2.31 12.76
N TYR A 203 -1.97 2.61 14.04
CA TYR A 203 -3.29 2.80 14.62
C TYR A 203 -3.46 4.25 15.06
N GLN A 204 -3.87 5.10 14.11
CA GLN A 204 -4.03 6.54 14.27
C GLN A 204 -5.29 6.86 15.08
N LYS A 205 -5.26 8.03 15.75
CA LYS A 205 -6.33 8.43 16.68
C LYS A 205 -7.69 8.62 16.00
N ASP A 206 -7.69 9.12 14.79
CA ASP A 206 -8.88 9.42 13.97
C ASP A 206 -9.32 8.28 13.05
N LYS A 207 -8.63 7.11 13.10
CA LYS A 207 -8.87 5.96 12.23
C LYS A 207 -9.33 4.70 12.96
N GLN A 208 -9.66 4.79 14.25
CA GLN A 208 -10.01 3.64 15.09
C GLN A 208 -11.22 2.87 14.56
N ASP A 209 -12.22 3.56 14.01
CA ASP A 209 -13.42 2.95 13.44
C ASP A 209 -13.13 2.15 12.16
N ILE A 210 -12.03 2.49 11.45
CA ILE A 210 -11.60 1.80 10.22
C ILE A 210 -10.69 0.63 10.56
N THR A 211 -9.71 0.84 11.44
CA THR A 211 -8.72 -0.18 11.80
C THR A 211 -9.26 -1.22 12.79
N GLY A 212 -10.31 -0.89 13.54
CA GLY A 212 -10.86 -1.71 14.63
C GLY A 212 -9.95 -1.83 15.85
N ILE A 213 -8.85 -1.05 15.90
CA ILE A 213 -7.87 -1.02 17.01
C ILE A 213 -7.84 0.38 17.61
N THR A 214 -7.67 0.45 18.93
CA THR A 214 -7.53 1.71 19.65
C THR A 214 -6.24 2.45 19.26
N TYR A 215 -6.20 3.77 19.46
CA TYR A 215 -5.02 4.59 19.17
C TYR A 215 -3.76 4.08 19.87
N GLU A 216 -2.71 3.80 19.10
CA GLU A 216 -1.43 3.27 19.58
C GLU A 216 -0.24 4.10 19.07
N PRO A 217 0.11 5.23 19.69
CA PRO A 217 1.21 6.09 19.23
C PRO A 217 2.60 5.44 19.30
N TRP A 218 2.72 4.30 19.96
CA TRP A 218 3.95 3.51 20.09
C TRP A 218 4.11 2.47 19.00
N HIS A 219 3.03 2.09 18.29
CA HIS A 219 3.04 1.00 17.32
C HIS A 219 3.33 1.53 15.91
N LEU A 220 4.53 1.23 15.43
CA LEU A 220 4.98 1.56 14.08
C LEU A 220 4.81 0.36 13.15
N ARG A 221 4.47 0.65 11.89
CA ARG A 221 4.44 -0.32 10.80
C ARG A 221 5.30 0.15 9.65
N TYR A 222 6.23 -0.70 9.19
CA TYR A 222 7.02 -0.44 7.98
C TYR A 222 6.20 -0.75 6.72
N VAL A 223 6.21 0.18 5.78
CA VAL A 223 5.53 0.08 4.47
C VAL A 223 6.42 0.58 3.32
N GLY A 224 7.66 0.99 3.61
CA GLY A 224 8.56 1.66 2.66
C GLY A 224 8.34 3.17 2.59
N VAL A 225 9.40 3.91 2.26
CA VAL A 225 9.41 5.38 2.35
C VAL A 225 8.36 6.03 1.46
N GLN A 226 8.30 5.62 0.19
CA GLN A 226 7.37 6.24 -0.78
C GLN A 226 5.90 6.05 -0.34
N VAL A 227 5.55 4.85 0.13
CA VAL A 227 4.19 4.55 0.62
C VAL A 227 3.89 5.31 1.90
N ALA A 228 4.83 5.32 2.86
CA ALA A 228 4.65 6.03 4.11
C ALA A 228 4.40 7.54 3.91
N GLN A 229 5.21 8.18 3.07
CA GLN A 229 5.05 9.60 2.75
C GLN A 229 3.72 9.88 2.03
N TYR A 230 3.34 9.05 1.07
CA TYR A 230 2.05 9.16 0.40
C TYR A 230 0.88 9.06 1.38
N MET A 231 0.92 8.07 2.29
CA MET A 231 -0.11 7.91 3.32
C MET A 231 -0.19 9.11 4.28
N ARG A 232 0.97 9.69 4.67
CA ARG A 232 1.03 10.92 5.46
C ARG A 232 0.34 12.07 4.74
N ASP A 233 0.75 12.33 3.50
CA ASP A 233 0.33 13.50 2.72
C ASP A 233 -1.18 13.47 2.40
N ASN A 234 -1.77 12.26 2.36
CA ASN A 234 -3.20 12.04 2.11
C ASN A 234 -3.99 11.65 3.38
N ASN A 235 -3.37 11.65 4.56
CA ASN A 235 -3.99 11.24 5.84
C ASN A 235 -4.68 9.88 5.77
N LEU A 236 -4.01 8.86 5.22
CA LEU A 236 -4.54 7.51 5.04
C LEU A 236 -4.04 6.57 6.13
N CYS A 237 -4.92 5.67 6.61
CA CYS A 237 -4.49 4.46 7.29
C CYS A 237 -4.18 3.34 6.27
N LEU A 238 -3.60 2.23 6.72
CA LEU A 238 -3.18 1.15 5.82
C LEU A 238 -4.38 0.49 5.10
N GLU A 239 -5.54 0.43 5.75
CA GLU A 239 -6.79 -0.06 5.17
C GLU A 239 -7.27 0.80 4.00
N GLU A 240 -7.29 2.13 4.19
CA GLU A 240 -7.70 3.09 3.16
C GLU A 240 -6.72 3.06 1.98
N PHE A 241 -5.43 3.12 2.26
CA PHE A 241 -4.37 3.00 1.25
C PHE A 241 -4.48 1.68 0.47
N THR A 242 -4.70 0.55 1.18
CA THR A 242 -4.81 -0.76 0.52
C THR A 242 -6.00 -0.85 -0.42
N ARG A 243 -7.14 -0.25 -0.06
CA ARG A 243 -8.31 -0.18 -0.93
C ARG A 243 -8.02 0.67 -2.17
N GLU A 244 -7.47 1.86 -1.97
CA GLU A 244 -7.19 2.83 -3.03
C GLU A 244 -6.25 2.27 -4.10
N TRP A 245 -5.10 1.73 -3.70
CA TRP A 245 -4.14 1.21 -4.67
C TRP A 245 -4.66 -0.06 -5.39
N LYS A 246 -5.40 -0.92 -4.71
CA LYS A 246 -6.00 -2.11 -5.35
C LYS A 246 -7.05 -1.72 -6.40
N GLU A 247 -7.85 -0.70 -6.13
CA GLU A 247 -8.78 -0.13 -7.10
C GLU A 247 -8.04 0.43 -8.32
N ALA A 248 -6.96 1.21 -8.11
CA ALA A 248 -6.15 1.76 -9.20
C ALA A 248 -5.50 0.66 -10.06
N VAL A 249 -4.95 -0.40 -9.44
CA VAL A 249 -4.39 -1.56 -10.16
C VAL A 249 -5.47 -2.26 -10.96
N ALA A 250 -6.63 -2.55 -10.37
CA ALA A 250 -7.71 -3.24 -11.06
C ALA A 250 -8.25 -2.45 -12.26
N GLU A 251 -8.37 -1.10 -12.15
CA GLU A 251 -8.76 -0.23 -13.24
C GLU A 251 -7.73 -0.19 -14.37
N TYR A 252 -6.44 -0.18 -14.03
CA TYR A 252 -5.35 -0.20 -14.99
C TYR A 252 -5.34 -1.52 -15.78
N GLU A 253 -5.36 -2.67 -15.08
CA GLU A 253 -5.36 -3.98 -15.70
C GLU A 253 -6.62 -4.28 -16.53
N ALA A 254 -7.78 -3.72 -16.16
CA ALA A 254 -9.02 -3.87 -16.92
C ALA A 254 -8.97 -3.12 -18.26
N ALA A 255 -8.18 -2.05 -18.35
CA ALA A 255 -8.04 -1.27 -19.57
C ALA A 255 -6.98 -1.82 -20.54
N GLU A 256 -6.12 -2.75 -20.09
CA GLU A 256 -5.14 -3.44 -20.95
C GLU A 256 -5.71 -4.74 -21.57
N ARG A 257 -6.94 -5.14 -21.23
CA ARG A 257 -7.63 -6.33 -21.77
C ARG A 257 -8.54 -5.99 -22.95
#